data_c394509c9dc691bf60eac6ca5957e163
#
_entry.id   c394509c9dc691bf60eac6ca5957e163
#
_cell.length_a   1.000
_cell.length_b   1.000
_cell.length_c   1.000
_cell.angle_alpha   90.00
_cell.angle_beta   90.00
_cell.angle_gamma   90.00
#
_symmetry.space_group_name_H-M   'P 1'
#
loop_
_entity.id
_entity.type
_entity.pdbx_description
1 polymer ?
#
loop_
_entity_poly.entity_id
_entity_poly.type
_entity_poly.pdbx_seq_one_letter_code
_entity_poly.pdbx_strand_id
1 'polypeptide(L)'
;MAMSIGNSDALGNGPHQPAIAFSQSLAVGSATLQIDFSDGPLDLPRSEIVQRIQTAAQAVATYYGRFPAPRTRILVIPVAGQHGVLQGTTWGNRSGFSAFLRLRIGQSTTREELASDWVITHELVHTALPSLPDDQHWLEEGIASYVEPIARVQAGQLSATRIWADMMQGMPNGEPEPHDRGLDVTHTWGRTYWGGAMFCLMADVEIRKQTGNRRGLQDALRAIVAAGGSIDKEWPLPHVLDIGDQATGTHVLEQMYARWSVTPVPVDLPQLWTQLGVRSTTHGVTFDASAPLAAIRDAITTHLPPKSL
;
A
#
# COMPACT_ATOMS: atom_id res chain seq x y z
N MET A 1 -11.66 -6.81 12.81
CA MET A 1 -11.23 -5.84 13.84
C MET A 1 -11.40 -4.47 13.22
N ALA A 2 -12.38 -3.67 13.66
CA ALA A 2 -12.72 -2.40 13.03
C ALA A 2 -11.67 -1.36 13.42
N MET A 3 -10.89 -0.85 12.44
CA MET A 3 -10.12 0.36 12.62
C MET A 3 -11.09 1.55 12.68
N SER A 4 -11.09 2.23 13.82
CA SER A 4 -11.81 3.51 13.99
C SER A 4 -11.05 4.56 13.22
N ILE A 5 -11.63 5.05 12.13
CA ILE A 5 -11.16 6.24 11.44
C ILE A 5 -11.50 7.42 12.33
N GLY A 6 -10.54 7.87 13.11
CA GLY A 6 -10.61 9.14 13.82
C GLY A 6 -10.40 10.28 12.83
N ASN A 7 -11.50 10.92 12.47
CA ASN A 7 -11.56 12.10 11.63
C ASN A 7 -10.80 13.28 12.26
N SER A 8 -10.11 14.04 11.41
CA SER A 8 -9.76 15.46 11.53
C SER A 8 -9.21 15.93 12.89
N ASP A 9 -7.89 15.85 13.05
CA ASP A 9 -7.22 16.90 13.83
C ASP A 9 -7.18 18.18 12.95
N ALA A 10 -8.28 18.92 13.02
CA ALA A 10 -8.35 20.29 12.53
C ALA A 10 -7.12 21.08 13.05
N LEU A 11 -6.59 21.93 12.20
CA LEU A 11 -5.54 22.92 12.44
C LEU A 11 -5.72 23.65 13.78
N GLY A 12 -5.27 23.06 14.87
CA GLY A 12 -5.16 23.63 16.19
C GLY A 12 -3.77 23.33 16.71
N ASN A 13 -3.14 24.28 17.38
CA ASN A 13 -1.83 24.15 18.04
C ASN A 13 -1.72 22.78 18.70
N GLY A 14 -1.01 21.86 18.02
CA GLY A 14 -1.02 20.44 18.34
C GLY A 14 -0.45 20.13 19.71
N PRO A 15 -0.88 19.02 20.33
CA PRO A 15 -0.29 18.53 21.54
C PRO A 15 1.23 18.36 21.34
N HIS A 16 2.00 18.68 22.35
CA HIS A 16 3.47 18.57 22.37
C HIS A 16 3.92 17.30 21.63
N GLN A 17 4.79 17.46 20.62
CA GLN A 17 5.45 16.29 20.05
C GLN A 17 6.12 15.54 21.21
N PRO A 18 5.92 14.23 21.32
CA PRO A 18 6.51 13.49 22.44
C PRO A 18 8.03 13.63 22.40
N ALA A 19 8.64 13.71 23.59
CA ALA A 19 10.09 13.77 23.70
C ALA A 19 10.73 12.55 23.01
N ILE A 20 11.77 12.78 22.21
CA ILE A 20 12.49 11.72 21.52
C ILE A 20 13.54 11.13 22.45
N ALA A 21 13.37 9.86 22.80
CA ALA A 21 14.27 9.10 23.66
C ALA A 21 15.42 8.43 22.90
N PHE A 22 15.23 8.15 21.58
CA PHE A 22 16.20 7.50 20.74
C PHE A 22 15.96 7.87 19.27
N SER A 23 17.04 8.05 18.50
CA SER A 23 16.95 8.33 17.08
C SER A 23 18.03 7.54 16.32
N GLN A 24 17.68 7.01 15.15
CA GLN A 24 18.57 6.30 14.25
C GLN A 24 18.23 6.63 12.81
N SER A 25 19.26 6.79 11.96
CA SER A 25 19.09 6.97 10.52
C SER A 25 19.44 5.67 9.77
N LEU A 26 18.65 5.36 8.74
CA LEU A 26 18.88 4.25 7.81
C LEU A 26 18.96 4.81 6.38
N ALA A 27 19.86 4.26 5.58
CA ALA A 27 19.89 4.46 4.14
C ALA A 27 19.09 3.37 3.44
N VAL A 28 18.23 3.74 2.48
CA VAL A 28 17.55 2.82 1.56
C VAL A 28 17.77 3.33 0.14
N GLY A 29 18.80 2.81 -0.52
CA GLY A 29 19.32 3.40 -1.75
C GLY A 29 19.79 4.83 -1.51
N SER A 30 19.27 5.78 -2.29
CA SER A 30 19.57 7.22 -2.15
C SER A 30 18.69 7.93 -1.09
N ALA A 31 17.71 7.24 -0.52
CA ALA A 31 16.80 7.83 0.48
C ALA A 31 17.33 7.64 1.91
N THR A 32 16.96 8.56 2.80
CA THR A 32 17.28 8.50 4.22
C THR A 32 15.98 8.40 5.03
N LEU A 33 15.90 7.39 5.88
CA LEU A 33 14.83 7.21 6.85
C LEU A 33 15.36 7.53 8.25
N GLN A 34 14.84 8.56 8.89
CA GLN A 34 15.09 8.87 10.29
C GLN A 34 14.02 8.19 11.15
N ILE A 35 14.43 7.30 12.02
CA ILE A 35 13.54 6.57 12.93
C ILE A 35 13.75 7.12 14.33
N ASP A 36 12.70 7.74 14.87
CA ASP A 36 12.67 8.33 16.19
C ASP A 36 11.74 7.50 17.08
N PHE A 37 12.16 7.22 18.30
CA PHE A 37 11.33 6.60 19.32
C PHE A 37 11.00 7.63 20.38
N SER A 38 9.72 7.81 20.66
CA SER A 38 9.31 8.55 21.85
C SER A 38 9.62 7.76 23.12
N ASP A 39 9.59 8.45 24.26
CA ASP A 39 9.68 7.78 25.55
C ASP A 39 8.50 6.83 25.75
N GLY A 40 8.75 5.69 26.36
CA GLY A 40 7.77 4.65 26.63
C GLY A 40 8.37 3.25 26.67
N PRO A 41 7.67 2.31 27.32
CA PRO A 41 8.15 0.94 27.47
C PRO A 41 7.99 0.13 26.17
N LEU A 42 9.01 -0.67 25.85
CA LEU A 42 9.01 -1.69 24.78
C LEU A 42 9.70 -2.93 25.32
N ASP A 43 9.03 -4.08 25.24
CA ASP A 43 9.58 -5.37 25.66
C ASP A 43 10.54 -5.93 24.58
N LEU A 44 10.26 -5.63 23.29
CA LEU A 44 11.22 -5.91 22.20
C LEU A 44 12.34 -4.86 22.16
N PRO A 45 13.57 -5.28 21.84
CA PRO A 45 14.65 -4.34 21.51
C PRO A 45 14.25 -3.40 20.38
N ARG A 46 14.57 -2.10 20.50
CA ARG A 46 14.32 -1.11 19.44
C ARG A 46 14.95 -1.51 18.10
N SER A 47 16.09 -2.20 18.14
CA SER A 47 16.77 -2.71 16.94
C SER A 47 15.91 -3.68 16.11
N GLU A 48 15.04 -4.46 16.72
CA GLU A 48 14.13 -5.36 16.00
C GLU A 48 13.03 -4.58 15.27
N ILE A 49 12.50 -3.54 15.89
CA ILE A 49 11.53 -2.63 15.26
C ILE A 49 12.19 -1.88 14.09
N VAL A 50 13.42 -1.39 14.28
CA VAL A 50 14.21 -0.75 13.22
C VAL A 50 14.44 -1.70 12.06
N GLN A 51 14.80 -2.96 12.34
CA GLN A 51 14.99 -3.99 11.32
C GLN A 51 13.68 -4.29 10.56
N ARG A 52 12.54 -4.34 11.25
CA ARG A 52 11.23 -4.53 10.58
C ARG A 52 10.89 -3.34 9.66
N ILE A 53 11.15 -2.12 10.11
CA ILE A 53 10.97 -0.91 9.29
C ILE A 53 11.89 -0.96 8.05
N GLN A 54 13.15 -1.34 8.24
CA GLN A 54 14.11 -1.50 7.12
C GLN A 54 13.64 -2.55 6.12
N THR A 55 13.16 -3.69 6.60
CA THR A 55 12.60 -4.77 5.76
C THR A 55 11.39 -4.29 4.97
N ALA A 56 10.49 -3.52 5.59
CA ALA A 56 9.33 -2.93 4.92
C ALA A 56 9.74 -1.91 3.85
N ALA A 57 10.67 -1.01 4.18
CA ALA A 57 11.20 -0.02 3.24
C ALA A 57 11.89 -0.67 2.03
N GLN A 58 12.59 -1.81 2.27
CA GLN A 58 13.20 -2.59 1.20
C GLN A 58 12.15 -3.20 0.25
N ALA A 59 11.02 -3.68 0.77
CA ALA A 59 9.93 -4.19 -0.06
C ALA A 59 9.35 -3.07 -0.96
N VAL A 60 9.09 -1.90 -0.38
CA VAL A 60 8.62 -0.72 -1.13
C VAL A 60 9.64 -0.31 -2.20
N ALA A 61 10.93 -0.24 -1.84
CA ALA A 61 11.98 0.10 -2.80
C ALA A 61 12.11 -0.94 -3.92
N THR A 62 11.91 -2.22 -3.64
CA THR A 62 11.90 -3.30 -4.64
C THR A 62 10.74 -3.13 -5.61
N TYR A 63 9.54 -2.86 -5.11
CA TYR A 63 8.36 -2.65 -5.95
C TYR A 63 8.50 -1.42 -6.84
N TYR A 64 8.88 -0.28 -6.28
CA TYR A 64 8.99 0.99 -7.02
C TYR A 64 10.31 1.18 -7.77
N GLY A 65 11.30 0.30 -7.55
CA GLY A 65 12.64 0.41 -8.13
C GLY A 65 13.57 1.37 -7.37
N ARG A 66 13.03 2.14 -6.45
CA ARG A 66 13.71 3.00 -5.46
C ARG A 66 12.76 3.30 -4.31
N PHE A 67 13.26 3.76 -3.17
CA PHE A 67 12.38 4.28 -2.13
C PHE A 67 11.82 5.66 -2.58
N PRO A 68 10.48 5.89 -2.50
CA PRO A 68 9.84 7.02 -3.17
C PRO A 68 10.20 8.39 -2.60
N ALA A 69 10.14 8.54 -1.28
CA ALA A 69 10.40 9.81 -0.61
C ALA A 69 11.89 9.93 -0.22
N PRO A 70 12.61 10.99 -0.65
CA PRO A 70 14.06 11.10 -0.42
C PRO A 70 14.43 11.23 1.06
N ARG A 71 13.56 11.84 1.88
CA ARG A 71 13.76 12.02 3.32
C ARG A 71 12.46 11.70 4.05
N THR A 72 12.47 10.63 4.82
CA THR A 72 11.31 10.16 5.58
C THR A 72 11.62 10.15 7.06
N ARG A 73 10.73 10.70 7.88
CA ARG A 73 10.77 10.58 9.34
C ARG A 73 9.72 9.59 9.80
N ILE A 74 10.10 8.66 10.66
CA ILE A 74 9.22 7.65 11.25
C ILE A 74 9.26 7.81 12.76
N LEU A 75 8.15 8.23 13.36
CA LEU A 75 8.02 8.36 14.80
C LEU A 75 7.32 7.13 15.36
N VAL A 76 8.05 6.33 16.11
CA VAL A 76 7.54 5.17 16.84
C VAL A 76 7.10 5.61 18.24
N ILE A 77 5.84 5.38 18.56
CA ILE A 77 5.22 5.68 19.85
C ILE A 77 4.87 4.36 20.54
N PRO A 78 5.59 3.98 21.62
CA PRO A 78 5.23 2.84 22.44
C PRO A 78 3.89 3.05 23.14
N VAL A 79 3.06 2.00 23.19
CA VAL A 79 1.75 2.03 23.87
C VAL A 79 1.73 0.99 24.97
N ALA A 80 1.76 1.44 26.21
CA ALA A 80 1.82 0.56 27.38
C ALA A 80 0.67 -0.46 27.43
N GLY A 81 0.97 -1.70 27.78
CA GLY A 81 0.01 -2.78 27.97
C GLY A 81 -0.71 -3.26 26.69
N GLN A 82 -0.23 -2.86 25.50
CA GLN A 82 -0.80 -3.24 24.20
C GLN A 82 0.15 -4.16 23.42
N HIS A 83 -0.39 -4.83 22.41
CA HIS A 83 0.30 -5.75 21.50
C HIS A 83 0.18 -5.29 20.04
N GLY A 84 1.14 -5.67 19.19
CA GLY A 84 1.12 -5.46 17.76
C GLY A 84 1.31 -4.00 17.33
N VAL A 85 1.27 -3.76 16.03
CA VAL A 85 1.22 -2.40 15.46
C VAL A 85 -0.24 -1.95 15.43
N LEU A 86 -0.56 -1.01 16.29
CA LEU A 86 -1.95 -0.60 16.56
C LEU A 86 -2.48 0.37 15.51
N GLN A 87 -1.60 1.22 14.98
CA GLN A 87 -1.96 2.29 14.05
C GLN A 87 -0.71 2.80 13.34
N GLY A 88 -0.85 3.07 12.06
CA GLY A 88 0.03 3.91 11.26
C GLY A 88 -0.72 5.13 10.75
N THR A 89 0.00 6.16 10.37
CA THR A 89 -0.52 7.31 9.63
C THR A 89 0.64 8.01 8.94
N THR A 90 0.47 8.36 7.67
CA THR A 90 1.49 8.99 6.83
C THR A 90 1.03 10.35 6.35
N TRP A 91 1.92 11.33 6.37
CA TRP A 91 1.69 12.68 5.87
C TRP A 91 2.87 13.15 5.01
N GLY A 92 2.58 13.97 4.00
CA GLY A 92 3.58 14.71 3.24
C GLY A 92 4.03 16.01 3.92
N ASN A 93 5.19 16.53 3.54
CA ASN A 93 5.69 17.87 3.89
C ASN A 93 5.58 18.26 5.37
N ARG A 94 5.94 17.33 6.25
CA ARG A 94 5.80 17.57 7.70
C ARG A 94 7.16 17.62 8.38
N SER A 95 7.36 18.61 9.24
CA SER A 95 8.56 18.76 10.07
C SER A 95 9.89 18.81 9.28
N GLY A 96 9.88 19.32 8.04
CA GLY A 96 11.05 19.41 7.18
C GLY A 96 11.44 18.10 6.49
N PHE A 97 10.58 17.10 6.52
CA PHE A 97 10.72 15.83 5.80
C PHE A 97 9.71 15.74 4.65
N SER A 98 10.10 15.08 3.56
CA SER A 98 9.18 14.81 2.44
C SER A 98 8.03 13.90 2.86
N ALA A 99 8.28 12.94 3.73
CA ALA A 99 7.26 12.09 4.34
C ALA A 99 7.47 11.99 5.85
N PHE A 100 6.37 11.94 6.60
CA PHE A 100 6.34 11.74 8.04
C PHE A 100 5.36 10.63 8.38
N LEU A 101 5.85 9.58 9.02
CA LEU A 101 5.03 8.46 9.51
C LEU A 101 4.97 8.48 11.03
N ARG A 102 3.80 8.20 11.59
CA ARG A 102 3.60 7.93 13.00
C ARG A 102 3.13 6.49 13.15
N LEU A 103 3.87 5.70 13.93
CA LEU A 103 3.56 4.30 14.23
C LEU A 103 3.31 4.15 15.72
N ARG A 104 2.16 3.61 16.09
CA ARG A 104 1.84 3.24 17.49
C ARG A 104 2.06 1.74 17.63
N ILE A 105 3.03 1.36 18.45
CA ILE A 105 3.43 -0.04 18.65
C ILE A 105 3.19 -0.41 20.09
N GLY A 106 2.49 -1.53 20.32
CA GLY A 106 2.22 -2.05 21.65
C GLY A 106 3.51 -2.42 22.39
N GLN A 107 3.57 -2.13 23.68
CA GLN A 107 4.69 -2.48 24.55
C GLN A 107 5.08 -3.95 24.42
N SER A 108 4.09 -4.83 24.53
CA SER A 108 4.28 -6.29 24.61
C SER A 108 4.14 -6.97 23.24
N THR A 109 4.42 -6.24 22.14
CA THR A 109 4.46 -6.80 20.79
C THR A 109 5.47 -7.92 20.71
N THR A 110 5.07 -9.08 20.22
CA THR A 110 5.96 -10.23 20.00
C THR A 110 6.69 -10.12 18.66
N ARG A 111 7.76 -10.95 18.48
CA ARG A 111 8.46 -11.04 17.20
C ARG A 111 7.55 -11.53 16.07
N GLU A 112 6.69 -12.49 16.37
CA GLU A 112 5.74 -13.06 15.42
C GLU A 112 4.70 -12.02 14.98
N GLU A 113 4.15 -11.25 15.90
CA GLU A 113 3.22 -10.15 15.58
C GLU A 113 3.92 -9.09 14.72
N LEU A 114 5.14 -8.69 15.09
CA LEU A 114 5.92 -7.71 14.34
C LEU A 114 6.30 -8.23 12.93
N ALA A 115 6.65 -9.51 12.80
CA ALA A 115 6.99 -10.12 11.51
C ALA A 115 5.77 -10.25 10.59
N SER A 116 4.61 -10.55 11.15
CA SER A 116 3.34 -10.66 10.41
C SER A 116 2.66 -9.33 10.12
N ASP A 117 3.14 -8.24 10.73
CA ASP A 117 2.58 -6.90 10.56
C ASP A 117 2.57 -6.46 9.09
N TRP A 118 1.48 -5.86 8.68
CA TRP A 118 1.31 -5.27 7.35
C TRP A 118 1.29 -3.73 7.38
N VAL A 119 0.94 -3.13 8.53
CA VAL A 119 0.71 -1.69 8.68
C VAL A 119 1.96 -0.89 8.31
N ILE A 120 3.14 -1.31 8.78
CA ILE A 120 4.39 -0.58 8.51
C ILE A 120 4.66 -0.49 7.01
N THR A 121 4.46 -1.59 6.27
CA THR A 121 4.68 -1.59 4.81
C THR A 121 3.61 -0.77 4.08
N HIS A 122 2.35 -0.87 4.48
CA HIS A 122 1.22 -0.11 3.96
C HIS A 122 1.48 1.41 4.09
N GLU A 123 1.86 1.87 5.28
CA GLU A 123 2.19 3.27 5.52
C GLU A 123 3.37 3.77 4.67
N LEU A 124 4.36 2.92 4.43
CA LEU A 124 5.47 3.27 3.57
C LEU A 124 5.08 3.32 2.09
N VAL A 125 4.07 2.59 1.65
CA VAL A 125 3.55 2.67 0.28
C VAL A 125 2.92 4.04 0.01
N HIS A 126 2.24 4.65 0.98
CA HIS A 126 1.68 6.00 0.82
C HIS A 126 2.73 7.04 0.41
N THR A 127 4.01 6.82 0.71
CA THR A 127 5.07 7.75 0.28
C THR A 127 5.23 7.84 -1.25
N ALA A 128 4.63 6.93 -2.00
CA ALA A 128 4.84 6.75 -3.44
C ALA A 128 3.79 7.42 -4.34
N LEU A 129 2.82 8.12 -3.76
CA LEU A 129 1.78 8.82 -4.52
C LEU A 129 1.71 10.28 -4.07
N PRO A 130 1.50 11.24 -4.99
CA PRO A 130 1.11 12.59 -4.61
C PRO A 130 -0.14 12.58 -3.75
N SER A 131 -0.23 13.50 -2.78
CA SER A 131 -1.40 13.65 -1.92
C SER A 131 -2.61 14.07 -2.77
N LEU A 132 -3.71 13.35 -2.58
CA LEU A 132 -4.95 13.55 -3.32
C LEU A 132 -5.99 14.24 -2.44
N PRO A 133 -7.04 14.88 -3.02
CA PRO A 133 -8.21 15.37 -2.30
C PRO A 133 -8.94 14.24 -1.54
N ASP A 134 -9.66 14.61 -0.47
CA ASP A 134 -10.34 13.66 0.42
C ASP A 134 -11.34 12.73 -0.28
N ASP A 135 -12.02 13.20 -1.34
CA ASP A 135 -12.92 12.40 -2.15
C ASP A 135 -12.20 11.32 -2.99
N GLN A 136 -10.90 11.48 -3.21
CA GLN A 136 -10.04 10.54 -3.92
C GLN A 136 -9.15 9.69 -2.99
N HIS A 137 -9.30 9.83 -1.67
CA HIS A 137 -8.53 9.08 -0.67
C HIS A 137 -8.62 7.56 -0.84
N TRP A 138 -9.73 7.06 -1.40
CA TRP A 138 -9.88 5.64 -1.73
C TRP A 138 -8.80 5.11 -2.69
N LEU A 139 -8.24 5.98 -3.55
CA LEU A 139 -7.17 5.57 -4.48
C LEU A 139 -5.84 5.45 -3.75
N GLU A 140 -5.55 6.34 -2.79
CA GLU A 140 -4.38 6.25 -1.92
C GLU A 140 -4.40 4.96 -1.10
N GLU A 141 -5.52 4.69 -0.42
CA GLU A 141 -5.71 3.48 0.38
C GLU A 141 -5.79 2.21 -0.47
N GLY A 142 -6.43 2.30 -1.63
CA GLY A 142 -6.52 1.19 -2.58
C GLY A 142 -5.17 0.79 -3.13
N ILE A 143 -4.33 1.75 -3.52
CA ILE A 143 -2.95 1.49 -3.96
C ILE A 143 -2.15 0.89 -2.81
N ALA A 144 -2.24 1.44 -1.60
CA ALA A 144 -1.51 0.91 -0.45
C ALA A 144 -1.95 -0.52 -0.10
N SER A 145 -3.25 -0.81 -0.12
CA SER A 145 -3.81 -2.14 0.15
C SER A 145 -3.46 -3.18 -0.92
N TYR A 146 -3.35 -2.75 -2.18
CA TYR A 146 -2.98 -3.63 -3.29
C TYR A 146 -1.46 -3.86 -3.36
N VAL A 147 -0.67 -2.81 -3.22
CA VAL A 147 0.79 -2.85 -3.42
C VAL A 147 1.51 -3.47 -2.23
N GLU A 148 1.07 -3.20 -0.99
CA GLU A 148 1.71 -3.71 0.24
C GLU A 148 2.03 -5.21 0.15
N PRO A 149 1.03 -6.10 -0.03
CA PRO A 149 1.29 -7.53 -0.05
C PRO A 149 2.12 -7.96 -1.27
N ILE A 150 1.91 -7.34 -2.43
CA ILE A 150 2.68 -7.65 -3.65
C ILE A 150 4.15 -7.26 -3.48
N ALA A 151 4.43 -6.08 -2.94
CA ALA A 151 5.79 -5.63 -2.67
C ALA A 151 6.54 -6.61 -1.74
N ARG A 152 5.86 -7.12 -0.73
CA ARG A 152 6.42 -8.13 0.19
C ARG A 152 6.68 -9.47 -0.50
N VAL A 153 5.81 -9.90 -1.41
CA VAL A 153 6.07 -11.12 -2.21
C VAL A 153 7.25 -10.90 -3.14
N GLN A 154 7.30 -9.79 -3.85
CA GLN A 154 8.40 -9.47 -4.75
C GLN A 154 9.75 -9.37 -4.02
N ALA A 155 9.75 -8.94 -2.76
CA ALA A 155 10.91 -8.91 -1.88
C ALA A 155 11.20 -10.25 -1.15
N GLY A 156 10.43 -11.31 -1.42
CA GLY A 156 10.63 -12.63 -0.80
C GLY A 156 10.20 -12.74 0.65
N GLN A 157 9.37 -11.83 1.15
CA GLN A 157 8.91 -11.79 2.55
C GLN A 157 7.59 -12.56 2.75
N LEU A 158 6.78 -12.72 1.72
CA LEU A 158 5.53 -13.47 1.71
C LEU A 158 5.47 -14.43 0.52
N SER A 159 4.63 -15.45 0.61
CA SER A 159 4.34 -16.32 -0.52
C SER A 159 3.21 -15.75 -1.38
N ALA A 160 3.26 -15.99 -2.69
CA ALA A 160 2.17 -15.63 -3.59
C ALA A 160 0.84 -16.29 -3.20
N THR A 161 0.87 -17.55 -2.77
CA THR A 161 -0.35 -18.28 -2.33
C THR A 161 -1.03 -17.58 -1.15
N ARG A 162 -0.26 -17.02 -0.22
CA ARG A 162 -0.81 -16.29 0.93
C ARG A 162 -1.57 -15.06 0.47
N ILE A 163 -0.96 -14.20 -0.35
CA ILE A 163 -1.60 -12.93 -0.72
C ILE A 163 -2.79 -13.14 -1.67
N TRP A 164 -2.75 -14.13 -2.56
CA TRP A 164 -3.91 -14.44 -3.38
C TRP A 164 -5.07 -15.00 -2.55
N ALA A 165 -4.79 -15.75 -1.47
CA ALA A 165 -5.82 -16.17 -0.52
C ALA A 165 -6.42 -14.96 0.23
N ASP A 166 -5.58 -14.04 0.72
CA ASP A 166 -6.01 -12.84 1.41
C ASP A 166 -6.83 -11.92 0.47
N MET A 167 -6.45 -11.79 -0.81
CA MET A 167 -7.24 -11.06 -1.82
C MET A 167 -8.59 -11.72 -2.09
N MET A 168 -8.65 -13.05 -2.25
CA MET A 168 -9.93 -13.76 -2.42
C MET A 168 -10.87 -13.55 -1.24
N GLN A 169 -10.35 -13.47 -0.03
CA GLN A 169 -11.14 -13.25 1.18
C GLN A 169 -11.55 -11.77 1.34
N GLY A 170 -10.68 -10.84 1.00
CA GLY A 170 -10.85 -9.41 1.25
C GLY A 170 -11.64 -8.67 0.17
N MET A 171 -11.38 -8.94 -1.12
CA MET A 171 -12.00 -8.23 -2.25
C MET A 171 -13.53 -8.15 -2.22
N PRO A 172 -14.29 -9.18 -1.75
CA PRO A 172 -15.75 -9.07 -1.63
C PRO A 172 -16.24 -7.92 -0.76
N ASN A 173 -15.43 -7.46 0.23
CA ASN A 173 -15.78 -6.29 1.04
C ASN A 173 -15.74 -4.98 0.24
N GLY A 174 -15.11 -4.98 -0.92
CA GLY A 174 -15.02 -3.83 -1.82
C GLY A 174 -16.12 -3.76 -2.87
N GLU A 175 -17.01 -4.77 -2.96
CA GLU A 175 -18.13 -4.74 -3.90
C GLU A 175 -19.12 -3.61 -3.57
N PRO A 176 -19.78 -3.01 -4.59
CA PRO A 176 -20.79 -2.00 -4.36
C PRO A 176 -21.97 -2.54 -3.55
N GLU A 177 -22.39 -1.78 -2.54
CA GLU A 177 -23.61 -2.03 -1.78
C GLU A 177 -24.81 -1.25 -2.36
N PRO A 178 -26.06 -1.57 -1.96
CA PRO A 178 -27.21 -0.75 -2.29
C PRO A 178 -26.95 0.73 -1.89
N HIS A 179 -27.26 1.67 -2.81
CA HIS A 179 -26.98 3.11 -2.65
C HIS A 179 -25.55 3.58 -2.88
N ASP A 180 -24.62 2.70 -3.27
CA ASP A 180 -23.30 3.11 -3.76
C ASP A 180 -23.45 4.04 -4.97
N ARG A 181 -22.59 5.07 -5.05
CA ARG A 181 -22.59 6.06 -6.12
C ARG A 181 -21.22 6.23 -6.79
N GLY A 182 -20.33 5.24 -6.60
CA GLY A 182 -18.95 5.28 -7.07
C GLY A 182 -17.97 5.66 -5.96
N LEU A 183 -16.69 5.45 -6.25
CA LEU A 183 -15.63 5.49 -5.23
C LEU A 183 -15.34 6.90 -4.71
N ASP A 184 -15.50 7.96 -5.53
CA ASP A 184 -15.33 9.36 -5.07
C ASP A 184 -16.48 9.82 -4.16
N VAL A 185 -17.56 9.05 -4.07
CA VAL A 185 -18.79 9.46 -3.37
C VAL A 185 -19.13 8.54 -2.20
N THR A 186 -18.75 7.27 -2.26
CA THR A 186 -19.09 6.25 -1.26
C THR A 186 -17.87 5.86 -0.45
N HIS A 187 -17.73 6.47 0.74
CA HIS A 187 -16.53 6.38 1.57
C HIS A 187 -16.70 5.39 2.74
N THR A 188 -17.29 4.22 2.50
CA THR A 188 -17.29 3.15 3.50
C THR A 188 -15.90 2.51 3.59
N TRP A 189 -15.55 1.91 4.74
CA TRP A 189 -14.28 1.22 4.89
C TRP A 189 -14.03 0.19 3.77
N GLY A 190 -15.03 -0.62 3.46
CA GLY A 190 -14.92 -1.62 2.39
C GLY A 190 -14.63 -0.99 1.03
N ARG A 191 -15.35 0.09 0.68
CA ARG A 191 -15.15 0.78 -0.60
C ARG A 191 -13.82 1.51 -0.68
N THR A 192 -13.38 2.13 0.42
CA THR A 192 -12.11 2.85 0.47
C THR A 192 -10.93 1.89 0.29
N TYR A 193 -10.84 0.85 1.11
CA TYR A 193 -9.69 -0.06 1.09
C TYR A 193 -9.81 -1.14 0.02
N TRP A 194 -10.86 -1.95 0.09
CA TRP A 194 -11.01 -3.10 -0.81
C TRP A 194 -11.58 -2.73 -2.17
N GLY A 195 -12.46 -1.73 -2.26
CA GLY A 195 -12.92 -1.19 -3.53
C GLY A 195 -11.78 -0.53 -4.31
N GLY A 196 -10.93 0.22 -3.63
CA GLY A 196 -9.71 0.79 -4.21
C GLY A 196 -8.69 -0.28 -4.61
N ALA A 197 -8.46 -1.31 -3.77
CA ALA A 197 -7.58 -2.43 -4.12
C ALA A 197 -8.13 -3.23 -5.31
N MET A 198 -9.44 -3.41 -5.39
CA MET A 198 -10.11 -4.08 -6.52
C MET A 198 -9.96 -3.27 -7.82
N PHE A 199 -10.10 -1.93 -7.75
CA PHE A 199 -9.77 -1.05 -8.87
C PHE A 199 -8.33 -1.28 -9.35
N CYS A 200 -7.37 -1.33 -8.44
CA CYS A 200 -5.95 -1.56 -8.76
C CYS A 200 -5.71 -2.93 -9.40
N LEU A 201 -6.31 -4.00 -8.88
CA LEU A 201 -6.22 -5.33 -9.47
C LEU A 201 -6.80 -5.37 -10.88
N MET A 202 -7.98 -4.79 -11.08
CA MET A 202 -8.62 -4.74 -12.40
C MET A 202 -7.81 -3.91 -13.39
N ALA A 203 -7.24 -2.78 -12.95
CA ALA A 203 -6.34 -1.97 -13.77
C ALA A 203 -5.08 -2.74 -14.17
N ASP A 204 -4.43 -3.44 -13.22
CA ASP A 204 -3.23 -4.24 -13.52
C ASP A 204 -3.54 -5.36 -14.51
N VAL A 205 -4.65 -6.08 -14.31
CA VAL A 205 -5.09 -7.13 -15.24
C VAL A 205 -5.37 -6.55 -16.62
N GLU A 206 -6.08 -5.43 -16.73
CA GLU A 206 -6.45 -4.85 -18.02
C GLU A 206 -5.24 -4.26 -18.76
N ILE A 207 -4.35 -3.55 -18.07
CA ILE A 207 -3.07 -3.09 -18.65
C ILE A 207 -2.28 -4.27 -19.20
N ARG A 208 -2.15 -5.36 -18.44
CA ARG A 208 -1.43 -6.56 -18.88
C ARG A 208 -2.07 -7.24 -20.07
N LYS A 209 -3.40 -7.32 -20.13
CA LYS A 209 -4.12 -7.84 -21.29
C LYS A 209 -3.85 -7.01 -22.54
N GLN A 210 -3.97 -5.68 -22.46
CA GLN A 210 -3.77 -4.78 -23.61
C GLN A 210 -2.32 -4.74 -24.08
N THR A 211 -1.36 -4.94 -23.17
CA THR A 211 0.07 -4.91 -23.50
C THR A 211 0.69 -6.29 -23.78
N GLY A 212 -0.11 -7.35 -23.78
CA GLY A 212 0.42 -8.72 -23.89
C GLY A 212 1.34 -9.07 -22.71
N ASN A 213 0.97 -8.68 -21.52
CA ASN A 213 1.67 -8.88 -20.24
C ASN A 213 3.07 -8.23 -20.17
N ARG A 214 3.37 -7.25 -21.04
CA ARG A 214 4.65 -6.53 -21.04
C ARG A 214 4.69 -5.37 -20.07
N ARG A 215 3.54 -4.81 -19.71
CA ARG A 215 3.36 -3.73 -18.76
C ARG A 215 2.26 -4.08 -17.79
N GLY A 216 2.32 -3.53 -16.58
CA GLY A 216 1.31 -3.66 -15.55
C GLY A 216 1.17 -2.38 -14.74
N LEU A 217 0.31 -2.37 -13.74
CA LEU A 217 0.12 -1.22 -12.83
C LEU A 217 1.44 -0.80 -12.16
N GLN A 218 2.32 -1.74 -11.88
CA GLN A 218 3.64 -1.46 -11.32
C GLN A 218 4.47 -0.51 -12.21
N ASP A 219 4.40 -0.65 -13.54
CA ASP A 219 5.10 0.25 -14.47
C ASP A 219 4.53 1.67 -14.41
N ALA A 220 3.21 1.80 -14.33
CA ALA A 220 2.53 3.09 -14.14
C ALA A 220 2.97 3.78 -12.85
N LEU A 221 2.91 3.06 -11.72
CA LEU A 221 3.27 3.59 -10.41
C LEU A 221 4.77 3.94 -10.31
N ARG A 222 5.63 3.16 -10.94
CA ARG A 222 7.06 3.49 -11.06
C ARG A 222 7.31 4.77 -11.87
N ALA A 223 6.55 4.98 -12.93
CA ALA A 223 6.67 6.19 -13.74
C ALA A 223 6.23 7.44 -12.97
N ILE A 224 5.17 7.37 -12.17
CA ILE A 224 4.73 8.44 -11.29
C ILE A 224 5.86 8.83 -10.32
N VAL A 225 6.47 7.85 -9.65
CA VAL A 225 7.60 8.08 -8.74
C VAL A 225 8.83 8.61 -9.51
N ALA A 226 9.09 8.13 -10.73
CA ALA A 226 10.20 8.61 -11.56
C ALA A 226 10.00 10.05 -12.01
N ALA A 227 8.78 10.49 -12.25
CA ALA A 227 8.43 11.88 -12.55
C ALA A 227 8.52 12.82 -11.32
N GLY A 228 8.78 12.27 -10.14
CA GLY A 228 8.88 13.01 -8.88
C GLY A 228 7.59 13.03 -8.05
N GLY A 229 6.61 12.22 -8.43
CA GLY A 229 5.37 12.03 -7.67
C GLY A 229 5.65 11.29 -6.37
N SER A 230 5.45 11.97 -5.25
CA SER A 230 5.56 11.43 -3.89
C SER A 230 4.62 12.21 -2.98
N ILE A 231 4.37 11.72 -1.79
CA ILE A 231 3.35 12.27 -0.87
C ILE A 231 3.54 13.76 -0.52
N ASP A 232 4.73 14.33 -0.74
CA ASP A 232 5.00 15.76 -0.55
C ASP A 232 4.53 16.64 -1.72
N LYS A 233 3.94 16.05 -2.75
CA LYS A 233 3.39 16.76 -3.90
C LYS A 233 1.85 16.77 -3.84
N GLU A 234 1.27 17.85 -4.33
CA GLU A 234 -0.17 18.00 -4.54
C GLU A 234 -0.39 18.09 -6.06
N TRP A 235 -0.57 16.95 -6.71
CA TRP A 235 -0.84 16.89 -8.14
C TRP A 235 -2.32 16.60 -8.40
N PRO A 236 -2.93 17.25 -9.41
CA PRO A 236 -4.27 16.86 -9.86
C PRO A 236 -4.27 15.39 -10.29
N LEU A 237 -5.26 14.62 -9.86
CA LEU A 237 -5.35 13.18 -10.19
C LEU A 237 -5.30 12.90 -11.71
N PRO A 238 -5.94 13.69 -12.60
CA PRO A 238 -5.78 13.47 -14.04
C PRO A 238 -4.33 13.49 -14.52
N HIS A 239 -3.48 14.34 -13.93
CA HIS A 239 -2.04 14.34 -14.26
C HIS A 239 -1.33 13.08 -13.78
N VAL A 240 -1.70 12.56 -12.62
CA VAL A 240 -1.14 11.31 -12.07
C VAL A 240 -1.52 10.12 -12.96
N LEU A 241 -2.79 10.04 -13.39
CA LEU A 241 -3.29 8.97 -14.25
C LEU A 241 -2.66 9.04 -15.66
N ASP A 242 -2.52 10.24 -16.24
CA ASP A 242 -1.89 10.46 -17.53
C ASP A 242 -0.43 9.96 -17.57
N ILE A 243 0.37 10.26 -16.53
CA ILE A 243 1.74 9.72 -16.41
C ILE A 243 1.71 8.19 -16.43
N GLY A 244 0.81 7.57 -15.69
CA GLY A 244 0.68 6.12 -15.63
C GLY A 244 0.28 5.49 -16.97
N ASP A 245 -0.71 6.06 -17.63
CA ASP A 245 -1.21 5.59 -18.93
C ASP A 245 -0.17 5.79 -20.03
N GLN A 246 0.54 6.90 -20.07
CA GLN A 246 1.67 7.13 -20.98
C GLN A 246 2.77 6.07 -20.78
N ALA A 247 3.12 5.75 -19.54
CA ALA A 247 4.18 4.77 -19.24
C ALA A 247 3.81 3.35 -19.63
N THR A 248 2.53 3.01 -19.60
CA THR A 248 2.03 1.69 -20.01
C THR A 248 1.66 1.63 -21.49
N GLY A 249 1.46 2.78 -22.14
CA GLY A 249 0.97 2.90 -23.51
C GLY A 249 -0.51 2.51 -23.64
N THR A 250 -1.29 2.72 -22.57
CA THR A 250 -2.73 2.43 -22.49
C THR A 250 -3.50 3.69 -22.04
N HIS A 251 -4.82 3.59 -21.97
CA HIS A 251 -5.71 4.58 -21.34
C HIS A 251 -6.55 3.94 -20.23
N VAL A 252 -6.05 2.88 -19.62
CA VAL A 252 -6.81 2.07 -18.66
C VAL A 252 -7.11 2.84 -17.40
N LEU A 253 -6.13 3.58 -16.86
CA LEU A 253 -6.29 4.29 -15.59
C LEU A 253 -7.32 5.42 -15.72
N GLU A 254 -7.22 6.25 -16.75
CA GLU A 254 -8.18 7.34 -16.99
C GLU A 254 -9.59 6.80 -17.27
N GLN A 255 -9.73 5.79 -18.13
CA GLN A 255 -11.03 5.22 -18.48
C GLN A 255 -11.69 4.51 -17.29
N MET A 256 -10.93 3.77 -16.52
CA MET A 256 -11.46 3.12 -15.32
C MET A 256 -11.83 4.15 -14.26
N TYR A 257 -11.00 5.15 -13.99
CA TYR A 257 -11.30 6.20 -13.05
C TYR A 257 -12.60 6.95 -13.43
N ALA A 258 -12.72 7.39 -14.69
CA ALA A 258 -13.91 8.10 -15.17
C ALA A 258 -15.22 7.32 -14.92
N ARG A 259 -15.16 5.99 -14.85
CA ARG A 259 -16.32 5.14 -14.57
C ARG A 259 -16.48 4.84 -13.09
N TRP A 260 -15.42 4.38 -12.42
CA TRP A 260 -15.48 3.86 -11.06
C TRP A 260 -15.66 4.96 -10.01
N SER A 261 -15.20 6.19 -10.29
CA SER A 261 -15.34 7.34 -9.39
C SER A 261 -16.80 7.72 -9.12
N VAL A 262 -17.66 7.63 -10.15
CA VAL A 262 -19.04 8.13 -10.11
C VAL A 262 -20.11 7.06 -10.35
N THR A 263 -19.72 5.81 -10.52
CA THR A 263 -20.65 4.70 -10.80
C THR A 263 -20.27 3.48 -9.97
N PRO A 264 -21.23 2.79 -9.33
CA PRO A 264 -20.99 1.50 -8.71
C PRO A 264 -20.66 0.46 -9.80
N VAL A 265 -19.45 -0.07 -9.78
CA VAL A 265 -18.98 -1.07 -10.74
C VAL A 265 -18.81 -2.40 -10.03
N PRO A 266 -19.73 -3.35 -10.19
CA PRO A 266 -19.55 -4.70 -9.66
C PRO A 266 -18.52 -5.47 -10.46
N VAL A 267 -17.79 -6.37 -9.80
CA VAL A 267 -16.80 -7.25 -10.42
C VAL A 267 -17.25 -8.71 -10.24
N ASP A 268 -17.27 -9.48 -11.31
CA ASP A 268 -17.47 -10.94 -11.21
C ASP A 268 -16.19 -11.59 -10.65
N LEU A 269 -16.01 -11.47 -9.33
CA LEU A 269 -14.85 -12.05 -8.64
C LEU A 269 -14.71 -13.57 -8.86
N PRO A 270 -15.76 -14.40 -8.81
CA PRO A 270 -15.65 -15.82 -9.13
C PRO A 270 -15.07 -16.07 -10.53
N GLN A 271 -15.55 -15.33 -11.54
CA GLN A 271 -15.01 -15.42 -12.89
C GLN A 271 -13.55 -14.94 -12.97
N LEU A 272 -13.23 -13.85 -12.30
CA LEU A 272 -11.86 -13.30 -12.24
C LEU A 272 -10.87 -14.32 -11.66
N TRP A 273 -11.22 -14.93 -10.52
CA TRP A 273 -10.38 -15.96 -9.90
C TRP A 273 -10.20 -17.18 -10.80
N THR A 274 -11.27 -17.60 -11.48
CA THR A 274 -11.20 -18.70 -12.45
C THR A 274 -10.26 -18.37 -13.60
N GLN A 275 -10.34 -17.16 -14.16
CA GLN A 275 -9.46 -16.71 -15.26
C GLN A 275 -8.01 -16.57 -14.81
N LEU A 276 -7.75 -16.05 -13.62
CA LEU A 276 -6.42 -15.98 -13.04
C LEU A 276 -5.88 -17.35 -12.59
N GLY A 277 -6.74 -18.38 -12.54
CA GLY A 277 -6.37 -19.72 -12.09
C GLY A 277 -6.08 -19.78 -10.59
N VAL A 278 -6.78 -18.97 -9.79
CA VAL A 278 -6.71 -19.00 -8.32
C VAL A 278 -7.88 -19.84 -7.80
N ARG A 279 -7.58 -20.94 -7.15
CA ARG A 279 -8.60 -21.87 -6.63
C ARG A 279 -8.51 -21.96 -5.11
N SER A 280 -9.63 -21.73 -4.41
CA SER A 280 -9.71 -21.90 -2.96
C SER A 280 -9.58 -23.38 -2.57
N THR A 281 -8.91 -23.61 -1.46
CA THR A 281 -8.78 -24.93 -0.81
C THR A 281 -9.02 -24.81 0.68
N THR A 282 -9.07 -25.91 1.40
CA THR A 282 -9.21 -25.92 2.87
C THR A 282 -8.05 -25.25 3.61
N HIS A 283 -6.91 -25.08 2.95
CA HIS A 283 -5.66 -24.54 3.55
C HIS A 283 -5.11 -23.31 2.84
N GLY A 284 -5.95 -22.58 2.10
CA GLY A 284 -5.53 -21.39 1.34
C GLY A 284 -5.91 -21.49 -0.13
N VAL A 285 -4.97 -21.25 -1.04
CA VAL A 285 -5.22 -21.34 -2.49
C VAL A 285 -4.20 -22.22 -3.20
N THR A 286 -4.61 -22.74 -4.36
CA THR A 286 -3.72 -23.38 -5.35
C THR A 286 -3.83 -22.65 -6.68
N PHE A 287 -2.83 -22.84 -7.54
CA PHE A 287 -2.77 -22.18 -8.83
C PHE A 287 -2.95 -23.18 -9.98
N ASP A 288 -3.82 -22.81 -10.92
CA ASP A 288 -3.97 -23.48 -12.20
C ASP A 288 -3.14 -22.76 -13.26
N ALA A 289 -2.06 -23.38 -13.70
CA ALA A 289 -1.18 -22.82 -14.72
C ALA A 289 -1.78 -22.82 -16.13
N SER A 290 -2.87 -23.58 -16.36
CA SER A 290 -3.58 -23.64 -17.64
C SER A 290 -4.66 -22.56 -17.80
N ALA A 291 -4.93 -21.79 -16.74
CA ALA A 291 -5.96 -20.74 -16.79
C ALA A 291 -5.57 -19.60 -17.75
N PRO A 292 -6.56 -18.96 -18.40
CA PRO A 292 -6.31 -17.97 -19.46
C PRO A 292 -5.41 -16.79 -19.04
N LEU A 293 -5.48 -16.36 -17.78
CA LEU A 293 -4.72 -15.24 -17.22
C LEU A 293 -3.66 -15.71 -16.18
N ALA A 294 -3.30 -16.99 -16.17
CA ALA A 294 -2.30 -17.53 -15.24
C ALA A 294 -0.96 -16.78 -15.33
N ALA A 295 -0.50 -16.47 -16.55
CA ALA A 295 0.73 -15.70 -16.77
C ALA A 295 0.64 -14.26 -16.20
N ILE A 296 -0.55 -13.66 -16.17
CA ILE A 296 -0.78 -12.34 -15.56
C ILE A 296 -0.70 -12.45 -14.05
N ARG A 297 -1.39 -13.42 -13.44
CA ARG A 297 -1.26 -13.72 -12.00
C ARG A 297 0.20 -13.87 -11.58
N ASP A 298 0.94 -14.68 -12.31
CA ASP A 298 2.34 -14.96 -12.00
C ASP A 298 3.20 -13.69 -12.14
N ALA A 299 2.97 -12.88 -13.18
CA ALA A 299 3.70 -11.64 -13.39
C ALA A 299 3.45 -10.59 -12.29
N ILE A 300 2.24 -10.51 -11.72
CA ILE A 300 1.90 -9.63 -10.59
C ILE A 300 2.75 -9.99 -9.37
N THR A 301 2.95 -11.28 -9.10
CA THR A 301 3.60 -11.79 -7.88
C THR A 301 4.98 -12.40 -8.11
N THR A 302 5.61 -12.11 -9.24
CA THR A 302 6.97 -12.59 -9.51
C THR A 302 7.96 -12.00 -8.52
N HIS A 303 8.72 -12.88 -7.86
CA HIS A 303 9.84 -12.45 -7.02
C HIS A 303 10.87 -11.68 -7.85
N LEU A 304 11.25 -10.51 -7.39
CA LEU A 304 12.28 -9.69 -8.00
C LEU A 304 13.59 -9.88 -7.22
N PRO A 305 14.70 -10.24 -7.89
CA PRO A 305 15.98 -10.31 -7.20
C PRO A 305 16.32 -8.94 -6.60
N PRO A 306 16.90 -8.90 -5.39
CA PRO A 306 17.31 -7.64 -4.79
C PRO A 306 18.27 -6.94 -5.75
N LYS A 307 17.88 -5.75 -6.22
CA LYS A 307 18.82 -4.87 -6.88
C LYS A 307 19.80 -4.41 -5.79
N SER A 308 21.09 -4.45 -6.08
CA SER A 308 22.09 -3.74 -5.28
C SER A 308 21.71 -2.26 -5.33
N LEU A 309 21.08 -1.79 -4.25
CA LEU A 309 20.65 -0.40 -4.06
C LEU A 309 21.84 0.45 -3.61
#